data_216043375c50855a7940cbc2905a86ff
#
_entry.id   216043375c50855a7940cbc2905a86ff
#
_cell.length_a   1.000
_cell.length_b   1.000
_cell.length_c   1.000
_cell.angle_alpha   90.00
_cell.angle_beta   90.00
_cell.angle_gamma   90.00
#
_symmetry.space_group_name_H-M   'P 1'
#
loop_
_entity.id
_entity.type
_entity.pdbx_description
1 polymer ?
#
loop_
_entity_poly.entity_id
_entity_poly.type
_entity_poly.pdbx_seq_one_letter_code
_entity_poly.pdbx_strand_id
1 'polypeptide(L)'
;MMDLRPGTSRSHLSLPAAGRAEAEPGLPGTTIGINQILWANDDLPELTPPIDPLTVLDEMHRLGYGGSQLGREFPRGAELRRALAARDLRIAEVYAALECGPDGPSEAALRTGRAKLADLHDADGDVLVAALPLTPDRIPFAGRADRRDVPRLSEPGIQALARLLEVLGREAAQLGHRLAFHPHAGTYIETPDEVDRLFAATDPTLVGVCLDVGHHLVGGGDPVAAIKTYGERVRHVHLKDVDGAVLSQMRDGTIAGFLDALRARIFSEIGSGVLDVVGVLAALADLDYRGWIVVEQDTTWRAPSESAAISMSVIRFAIRELAGGRARGAR
;
A
#
# COMPACT_ATOMS: atom_id res chain seq x y z
N MET A 1 -29.86 -18.81 35.96
CA MET A 1 -29.12 -17.74 36.66
C MET A 1 -27.66 -18.01 36.37
N MET A 2 -27.15 -17.50 35.24
CA MET A 2 -25.79 -17.76 34.73
C MET A 2 -25.02 -16.45 34.81
N ASP A 3 -23.99 -16.43 35.62
CA ASP A 3 -23.17 -15.28 36.01
C ASP A 3 -22.23 -14.89 34.84
N LEU A 4 -22.52 -13.79 34.15
CA LEU A 4 -21.66 -13.21 33.13
C LEU A 4 -20.75 -12.17 33.77
N ARG A 5 -19.52 -12.55 34.06
CA ARG A 5 -18.47 -11.59 34.46
C ARG A 5 -17.92 -10.88 33.21
N PRO A 6 -17.77 -9.54 33.20
CA PRO A 6 -17.18 -8.82 32.10
C PRO A 6 -15.66 -9.08 32.04
N GLY A 7 -15.21 -9.53 30.88
CA GLY A 7 -13.80 -9.74 30.59
C GLY A 7 -13.05 -8.42 30.45
N THR A 8 -11.85 -8.43 30.94
CA THR A 8 -10.86 -7.37 31.06
C THR A 8 -10.59 -6.61 29.76
N SER A 9 -10.70 -5.30 29.84
CA SER A 9 -10.22 -4.29 28.88
C SER A 9 -8.76 -4.57 28.49
N ARG A 10 -8.52 -4.89 27.23
CA ARG A 10 -7.18 -4.80 26.62
C ARG A 10 -6.98 -3.39 26.08
N SER A 11 -6.47 -2.51 26.92
CA SER A 11 -5.85 -1.26 26.51
C SER A 11 -4.44 -1.58 25.97
N HIS A 12 -4.08 -0.89 24.90
CA HIS A 12 -2.86 -0.92 24.12
C HIS A 12 -2.81 -2.03 23.05
N LEU A 13 -3.11 -1.60 21.81
CA LEU A 13 -2.71 -2.29 20.58
C LEU A 13 -1.16 -2.27 20.48
N SER A 14 -0.50 -3.15 21.25
CA SER A 14 0.88 -3.51 20.98
C SER A 14 0.85 -4.43 19.77
N LEU A 15 1.54 -4.03 18.69
CA LEU A 15 1.86 -4.95 17.60
C LEU A 15 2.43 -6.24 18.19
N PRO A 16 2.00 -7.44 17.78
CA PRO A 16 2.69 -8.65 18.18
C PRO A 16 4.15 -8.51 17.80
N ALA A 17 5.06 -8.87 18.72
CA ALA A 17 6.49 -8.79 18.52
C ALA A 17 6.86 -9.51 17.22
N ALA A 18 7.42 -8.76 16.26
CA ALA A 18 7.91 -9.29 15.02
C ALA A 18 8.89 -10.44 15.32
N GLY A 19 8.61 -11.64 14.78
CA GLY A 19 9.63 -12.65 14.63
C GLY A 19 10.76 -12.02 13.82
N ARG A 20 11.93 -12.05 14.35
CA ARG A 20 13.25 -11.55 13.97
C ARG A 20 13.51 -11.19 12.48
N ALA A 21 12.81 -10.22 11.90
CA ALA A 21 13.44 -9.31 10.98
C ALA A 21 14.26 -8.35 11.86
N GLU A 22 15.56 -8.30 11.71
CA GLU A 22 16.40 -7.38 12.47
C GLU A 22 15.86 -5.96 12.27
N ALA A 23 15.50 -5.28 13.36
CA ALA A 23 14.99 -3.92 13.30
C ALA A 23 16.01 -3.05 12.55
N GLU A 24 15.59 -2.47 11.44
CA GLU A 24 16.46 -1.62 10.63
C GLU A 24 16.90 -0.41 11.49
N PRO A 25 18.21 -0.17 11.69
CA PRO A 25 18.71 0.78 12.70
C PRO A 25 18.23 2.22 12.55
N GLY A 26 17.77 2.60 11.34
CA GLY A 26 17.27 3.95 11.02
C GLY A 26 15.75 4.09 11.10
N LEU A 27 15.00 2.99 11.15
CA LEU A 27 13.52 2.93 11.18
C LEU A 27 13.05 1.85 12.17
N PRO A 28 13.24 2.06 13.48
CA PRO A 28 12.91 1.06 14.49
C PRO A 28 11.40 0.78 14.51
N GLY A 29 11.03 -0.51 14.50
CA GLY A 29 9.62 -0.95 14.49
C GLY A 29 8.97 -0.96 13.12
N THR A 30 9.75 -0.74 12.05
CA THR A 30 9.31 -0.85 10.66
C THR A 30 9.77 -2.19 10.07
N THR A 31 8.91 -2.79 9.26
CA THR A 31 9.22 -4.01 8.50
C THR A 31 9.14 -3.70 7.00
N ILE A 32 10.16 -4.11 6.24
CA ILE A 32 10.15 -3.98 4.78
C ILE A 32 9.51 -5.22 4.18
N GLY A 33 8.39 -5.02 3.49
CA GLY A 33 7.71 -6.04 2.69
C GLY A 33 7.87 -5.79 1.20
N ILE A 34 7.35 -6.72 0.38
CA ILE A 34 7.25 -6.54 -1.07
C ILE A 34 5.95 -7.13 -1.58
N ASN A 35 5.28 -6.42 -2.49
CA ASN A 35 4.06 -6.91 -3.13
C ASN A 35 4.41 -7.99 -4.16
N GLN A 36 3.63 -9.07 -4.16
CA GLN A 36 3.78 -10.19 -5.10
C GLN A 36 3.46 -9.78 -6.57
N ILE A 37 2.82 -8.62 -6.79
CA ILE A 37 2.44 -8.13 -8.13
C ILE A 37 3.62 -8.08 -9.10
N LEU A 38 4.82 -7.89 -8.61
CA LEU A 38 6.05 -7.89 -9.41
C LEU A 38 6.28 -9.23 -10.12
N TRP A 39 5.90 -10.36 -9.50
CA TRP A 39 6.01 -11.72 -10.05
C TRP A 39 4.75 -12.18 -10.77
N ALA A 40 3.58 -11.69 -10.34
CA ALA A 40 2.28 -12.09 -10.88
C ALA A 40 1.38 -10.84 -10.94
N ASN A 41 1.40 -10.16 -12.08
CA ASN A 41 0.63 -8.94 -12.29
C ASN A 41 -0.83 -9.28 -12.56
N ASP A 42 -1.72 -8.77 -11.71
CA ASP A 42 -3.15 -8.98 -11.82
C ASP A 42 -3.82 -8.03 -12.83
N ASP A 43 -3.23 -6.86 -13.08
CA ASP A 43 -3.77 -5.86 -14.02
C ASP A 43 -3.38 -6.16 -15.48
N LEU A 44 -2.17 -6.69 -15.70
CA LEU A 44 -1.63 -7.03 -17.00
C LEU A 44 -0.98 -8.43 -16.96
N PRO A 45 -1.79 -9.50 -16.83
CA PRO A 45 -1.26 -10.88 -16.68
C PRO A 45 -0.36 -11.33 -17.83
N GLU A 46 -0.51 -10.71 -19.01
CA GLU A 46 0.33 -11.01 -20.18
C GLU A 46 1.79 -10.58 -20.01
N LEU A 47 2.10 -9.74 -19.03
CA LEU A 47 3.46 -9.23 -18.81
C LEU A 47 4.31 -10.11 -17.89
N THR A 48 3.69 -11.01 -17.15
CA THR A 48 4.37 -11.92 -16.22
C THR A 48 3.98 -13.37 -16.52
N PRO A 49 4.94 -14.26 -16.73
CA PRO A 49 4.63 -15.68 -16.89
C PRO A 49 4.13 -16.24 -15.55
N PRO A 50 3.29 -17.29 -15.57
CA PRO A 50 2.90 -17.99 -14.35
C PRO A 50 4.13 -18.48 -13.59
N ILE A 51 4.16 -18.21 -12.27
CA ILE A 51 5.19 -18.65 -11.35
C ILE A 51 4.54 -19.38 -10.16
N ASP A 52 5.22 -20.41 -9.67
CA ASP A 52 4.76 -21.08 -8.45
C ASP A 52 4.78 -20.11 -7.25
N PRO A 53 3.68 -19.93 -6.52
CA PRO A 53 3.60 -18.97 -5.40
C PRO A 53 4.56 -19.29 -4.26
N LEU A 54 4.94 -20.55 -4.03
CA LEU A 54 5.93 -20.90 -3.03
C LEU A 54 7.34 -20.45 -3.44
N THR A 55 7.64 -20.49 -4.75
CA THR A 55 8.88 -19.91 -5.30
C THR A 55 8.95 -18.40 -5.06
N VAL A 56 7.82 -17.68 -5.22
CA VAL A 56 7.75 -16.23 -4.90
C VAL A 56 8.08 -15.98 -3.42
N LEU A 57 7.50 -16.76 -2.51
CA LEU A 57 7.80 -16.64 -1.08
C LEU A 57 9.26 -16.99 -0.76
N ASP A 58 9.86 -18.00 -1.42
CA ASP A 58 11.29 -18.31 -1.28
C ASP A 58 12.19 -17.18 -1.72
N GLU A 59 11.86 -16.51 -2.84
CA GLU A 59 12.62 -15.35 -3.33
C GLU A 59 12.51 -14.16 -2.38
N MET A 60 11.29 -13.84 -1.87
CA MET A 60 11.09 -12.78 -0.89
C MET A 60 11.94 -13.00 0.38
N HIS A 61 11.89 -14.22 0.94
CA HIS A 61 12.71 -14.60 2.11
C HIS A 61 14.21 -14.45 1.82
N ARG A 62 14.70 -15.03 0.70
CA ARG A 62 16.11 -14.98 0.31
C ARG A 62 16.62 -13.56 0.13
N LEU A 63 15.77 -12.63 -0.35
CA LEU A 63 16.09 -11.22 -0.53
C LEU A 63 15.98 -10.40 0.76
N GLY A 64 15.46 -10.99 1.84
CA GLY A 64 15.38 -10.39 3.17
C GLY A 64 14.18 -9.48 3.37
N TYR A 65 13.11 -9.68 2.61
CA TYR A 65 11.81 -9.08 2.89
C TYR A 65 11.15 -9.81 4.07
N GLY A 66 10.40 -9.07 4.89
CA GLY A 66 9.71 -9.62 6.07
C GLY A 66 8.26 -10.04 5.81
N GLY A 67 7.72 -9.76 4.64
CA GLY A 67 6.34 -10.13 4.31
C GLY A 67 5.84 -9.56 2.99
N SER A 68 4.55 -9.78 2.73
CA SER A 68 3.91 -9.41 1.46
C SER A 68 2.43 -9.08 1.62
N GLN A 69 1.84 -8.51 0.58
CA GLN A 69 0.40 -8.58 0.35
C GLN A 69 -0.02 -10.04 0.17
N LEU A 70 -1.24 -10.40 0.60
CA LEU A 70 -1.81 -11.73 0.33
C LEU A 70 -2.09 -11.88 -1.17
N GLY A 71 -1.20 -12.59 -1.86
CA GLY A 71 -1.33 -12.86 -3.28
C GLY A 71 -2.54 -13.72 -3.62
N ARG A 72 -3.08 -13.55 -4.83
CA ARG A 72 -4.23 -14.33 -5.32
C ARG A 72 -3.92 -15.83 -5.33
N GLU A 73 -2.74 -16.18 -5.81
CA GLU A 73 -2.31 -17.57 -6.00
C GLU A 73 -1.67 -18.18 -4.73
N PHE A 74 -1.46 -17.41 -3.67
CA PHE A 74 -0.92 -17.93 -2.42
C PHE A 74 -1.88 -18.95 -1.81
N PRO A 75 -1.36 -20.01 -1.16
CA PRO A 75 -2.19 -20.94 -0.42
C PRO A 75 -3.04 -20.23 0.63
N ARG A 76 -4.00 -20.91 1.24
CA ARG A 76 -4.90 -20.32 2.24
C ARG A 76 -4.87 -21.13 3.53
N GLY A 77 -5.34 -20.54 4.62
CA GLY A 77 -5.51 -21.19 5.91
C GLY A 77 -4.21 -21.79 6.48
N ALA A 78 -4.26 -23.03 6.93
CA ALA A 78 -3.13 -23.69 7.56
C ALA A 78 -1.93 -23.91 6.63
N GLU A 79 -2.15 -24.05 5.33
CA GLU A 79 -1.08 -24.20 4.35
C GLU A 79 -0.30 -22.89 4.18
N LEU A 80 -0.99 -21.75 4.07
CA LEU A 80 -0.36 -20.43 4.05
C LEU A 80 0.48 -20.20 5.31
N ARG A 81 -0.10 -20.44 6.48
CA ARG A 81 0.62 -20.25 7.75
C ARG A 81 1.90 -21.09 7.84
N ARG A 82 1.85 -22.34 7.37
CA ARG A 82 3.07 -23.18 7.31
C ARG A 82 4.10 -22.65 6.32
N ALA A 83 3.65 -22.21 5.13
CA ALA A 83 4.53 -21.68 4.09
C ALA A 83 5.25 -20.40 4.56
N LEU A 84 4.52 -19.50 5.23
CA LEU A 84 5.07 -18.25 5.78
C LEU A 84 6.02 -18.52 6.95
N ALA A 85 5.61 -19.38 7.91
CA ALA A 85 6.44 -19.70 9.07
C ALA A 85 7.77 -20.38 8.69
N ALA A 86 7.77 -21.23 7.65
CA ALA A 86 8.99 -21.86 7.15
C ALA A 86 10.00 -20.85 6.55
N ARG A 87 9.56 -19.62 6.26
CA ARG A 87 10.33 -18.55 5.61
C ARG A 87 10.47 -17.29 6.46
N ASP A 88 10.00 -17.31 7.70
CA ASP A 88 9.94 -16.13 8.58
C ASP A 88 9.27 -14.91 7.90
N LEU A 89 8.21 -15.19 7.13
CA LEU A 89 7.41 -14.19 6.43
C LEU A 89 6.05 -14.00 7.11
N ARG A 90 5.46 -12.82 6.91
CA ARG A 90 4.12 -12.47 7.38
C ARG A 90 3.28 -11.87 6.26
N ILE A 91 1.97 -11.87 6.42
CA ILE A 91 1.07 -11.07 5.58
C ILE A 91 1.01 -9.65 6.15
N ALA A 92 1.51 -8.70 5.38
CA ALA A 92 1.44 -7.28 5.71
C ALA A 92 0.03 -6.74 5.54
N GLU A 93 -0.63 -7.16 4.47
CA GLU A 93 -1.89 -6.61 4.03
C GLU A 93 -2.73 -7.56 3.19
N VAL A 94 -4.04 -7.22 3.12
CA VAL A 94 -4.95 -7.75 2.11
C VAL A 94 -5.59 -6.59 1.37
N TYR A 95 -5.52 -6.61 0.04
CA TYR A 95 -6.08 -5.58 -0.82
C TYR A 95 -7.57 -5.80 -1.10
N ALA A 96 -8.38 -4.76 -0.94
CA ALA A 96 -9.81 -4.74 -1.15
C ALA A 96 -10.20 -3.68 -2.19
N ALA A 97 -10.42 -4.08 -3.45
CA ALA A 97 -10.97 -3.21 -4.47
C ALA A 97 -12.47 -3.01 -4.24
N LEU A 98 -12.86 -1.83 -3.78
CA LEU A 98 -14.24 -1.46 -3.43
C LEU A 98 -14.91 -0.81 -4.64
N GLU A 99 -15.80 -1.53 -5.31
CA GLU A 99 -16.50 -1.02 -6.48
C GLU A 99 -17.22 0.29 -6.20
N CYS A 100 -16.92 1.32 -7.02
CA CYS A 100 -17.40 2.69 -6.84
C CYS A 100 -17.67 3.36 -8.18
N GLY A 101 -18.83 3.98 -8.30
CA GLY A 101 -19.17 4.86 -9.42
C GLY A 101 -19.10 6.33 -9.02
N PRO A 102 -19.44 7.27 -9.92
CA PRO A 102 -19.37 8.71 -9.64
C PRO A 102 -20.29 9.17 -8.49
N ASP A 103 -21.33 8.42 -8.18
CA ASP A 103 -22.26 8.72 -7.09
C ASP A 103 -21.95 7.97 -5.79
N GLY A 104 -20.86 7.19 -5.76
CA GLY A 104 -20.38 6.49 -4.56
C GLY A 104 -20.24 4.98 -4.76
N PRO A 105 -19.91 4.26 -3.65
CA PRO A 105 -19.68 2.83 -3.68
C PRO A 105 -20.98 2.05 -4.01
N SER A 106 -20.80 0.93 -4.74
CA SER A 106 -21.90 0.02 -5.04
C SER A 106 -22.34 -0.76 -3.78
N GLU A 107 -23.53 -1.38 -3.86
CA GLU A 107 -24.00 -2.28 -2.79
C GLU A 107 -23.07 -3.48 -2.56
N ALA A 108 -22.28 -3.88 -3.57
CA ALA A 108 -21.31 -4.97 -3.46
C ALA A 108 -20.06 -4.57 -2.68
N ALA A 109 -19.70 -3.29 -2.65
CA ALA A 109 -18.44 -2.82 -2.07
C ALA A 109 -18.27 -3.23 -0.60
N LEU A 110 -19.32 -3.10 0.22
CA LEU A 110 -19.25 -3.52 1.63
C LEU A 110 -19.07 -5.03 1.77
N ARG A 111 -19.74 -5.84 0.93
CA ARG A 111 -19.56 -7.30 0.95
C ARG A 111 -18.14 -7.69 0.57
N THR A 112 -17.59 -7.05 -0.47
CA THR A 112 -16.19 -7.23 -0.88
C THR A 112 -15.23 -6.87 0.25
N GLY A 113 -15.40 -5.71 0.88
CA GLY A 113 -14.57 -5.28 2.00
C GLY A 113 -14.58 -6.27 3.17
N ARG A 114 -15.77 -6.77 3.54
CA ARG A 114 -15.93 -7.78 4.61
C ARG A 114 -15.30 -9.13 4.25
N ALA A 115 -15.43 -9.57 3.00
CA ALA A 115 -14.77 -10.79 2.54
C ALA A 115 -13.24 -10.66 2.62
N LYS A 116 -12.69 -9.52 2.23
CA LYS A 116 -11.24 -9.24 2.33
C LYS A 116 -10.77 -9.06 3.77
N LEU A 117 -11.60 -8.52 4.64
CA LEU A 117 -11.31 -8.48 6.09
C LEU A 117 -11.28 -9.90 6.70
N ALA A 118 -12.15 -10.78 6.26
CA ALA A 118 -12.09 -12.19 6.66
C ALA A 118 -10.81 -12.88 6.14
N ASP A 119 -10.43 -12.66 4.86
CA ASP A 119 -9.16 -13.14 4.30
C ASP A 119 -7.96 -12.65 5.14
N LEU A 120 -7.97 -11.36 5.55
CA LEU A 120 -6.92 -10.77 6.38
C LEU A 120 -6.83 -11.46 7.75
N HIS A 121 -7.98 -11.68 8.39
CA HIS A 121 -8.06 -12.33 9.69
C HIS A 121 -7.59 -13.78 9.64
N ASP A 122 -8.01 -14.54 8.62
CA ASP A 122 -7.58 -15.92 8.42
C ASP A 122 -6.09 -16.06 8.11
N ALA A 123 -5.50 -15.04 7.46
CA ALA A 123 -4.08 -14.97 7.14
C ALA A 123 -3.21 -14.42 8.28
N ASP A 124 -3.80 -13.99 9.40
CA ASP A 124 -3.11 -13.29 10.51
C ASP A 124 -2.31 -12.07 10.01
N GLY A 125 -2.92 -11.32 9.08
CA GLY A 125 -2.31 -10.12 8.48
C GLY A 125 -2.57 -8.87 9.30
N ASP A 126 -1.91 -7.75 8.96
CA ASP A 126 -1.95 -6.53 9.78
C ASP A 126 -2.94 -5.48 9.29
N VAL A 127 -3.03 -5.24 7.97
CA VAL A 127 -3.77 -4.10 7.40
C VAL A 127 -4.74 -4.53 6.29
N LEU A 128 -6.00 -4.09 6.40
CA LEU A 128 -6.92 -4.09 5.27
C LEU A 128 -6.65 -2.83 4.44
N VAL A 129 -6.06 -3.01 3.27
CA VAL A 129 -5.83 -1.93 2.31
C VAL A 129 -7.06 -1.82 1.40
N ALA A 130 -7.87 -0.80 1.63
CA ALA A 130 -9.04 -0.51 0.84
C ALA A 130 -8.70 0.48 -0.28
N ALA A 131 -9.09 0.18 -1.51
CA ALA A 131 -8.88 1.04 -2.68
C ALA A 131 -10.12 1.03 -3.58
N LEU A 132 -10.18 1.96 -4.53
CA LEU A 132 -11.14 1.90 -5.61
C LEU A 132 -10.54 1.14 -6.80
N PRO A 133 -11.33 0.39 -7.58
CA PRO A 133 -10.84 -0.22 -8.81
C PRO A 133 -10.57 0.86 -9.87
N LEU A 134 -9.76 0.51 -10.85
CA LEU A 134 -9.63 1.27 -12.08
C LEU A 134 -10.99 1.44 -12.77
N THR A 135 -11.30 2.64 -13.25
CA THR A 135 -12.57 2.91 -13.93
C THR A 135 -12.35 3.38 -15.38
N PRO A 136 -13.18 2.93 -16.33
CA PRO A 136 -13.00 3.28 -17.75
C PRO A 136 -12.99 4.78 -18.03
N ASP A 137 -13.68 5.57 -17.22
CA ASP A 137 -13.79 7.02 -17.33
C ASP A 137 -12.67 7.79 -16.64
N ARG A 138 -11.86 7.12 -15.79
CA ARG A 138 -10.70 7.73 -15.10
C ARG A 138 -9.36 7.23 -15.66
N ILE A 139 -9.26 5.97 -16.12
CA ILE A 139 -8.03 5.40 -16.70
C ILE A 139 -7.38 6.33 -17.74
N PRO A 140 -8.12 6.94 -18.72
CA PRO A 140 -7.51 7.81 -19.73
C PRO A 140 -6.93 9.11 -19.18
N PHE A 141 -7.28 9.49 -17.96
CA PHE A 141 -6.88 10.74 -17.34
C PHE A 141 -5.84 10.58 -16.23
N ALA A 142 -5.39 9.36 -15.94
CA ALA A 142 -4.36 9.12 -14.93
C ALA A 142 -3.13 10.01 -15.16
N GLY A 143 -2.63 10.64 -14.10
CA GLY A 143 -1.57 11.65 -14.15
C GLY A 143 -2.02 13.04 -14.65
N ARG A 144 -3.30 13.21 -15.00
CA ARG A 144 -3.94 14.47 -15.45
C ARG A 144 -5.33 14.64 -14.86
N ALA A 145 -5.61 13.99 -13.75
CA ALA A 145 -6.93 13.94 -13.14
C ALA A 145 -7.34 15.28 -12.46
N ASP A 146 -6.43 16.24 -12.37
CA ASP A 146 -6.68 17.61 -11.92
C ASP A 146 -7.47 18.47 -12.93
N ARG A 147 -7.55 18.06 -14.20
CA ARG A 147 -8.29 18.77 -15.26
C ARG A 147 -9.78 18.88 -14.92
N ARG A 148 -10.41 19.96 -15.37
CA ARG A 148 -11.82 20.28 -15.08
C ARG A 148 -12.82 19.36 -15.76
N ASP A 149 -12.46 18.75 -16.88
CA ASP A 149 -13.28 17.85 -17.69
C ASP A 149 -13.21 16.38 -17.26
N VAL A 150 -12.44 16.08 -16.21
CA VAL A 150 -12.30 14.71 -15.69
C VAL A 150 -13.46 14.37 -14.76
N PRO A 151 -14.12 13.21 -14.94
CA PRO A 151 -15.16 12.73 -14.04
C PRO A 151 -14.65 12.63 -12.59
N ARG A 152 -15.43 13.11 -11.64
CA ARG A 152 -15.10 13.15 -10.22
C ARG A 152 -16.18 12.48 -9.39
N LEU A 153 -15.79 11.99 -8.23
CA LEU A 153 -16.76 11.52 -7.24
C LEU A 153 -17.60 12.72 -6.75
N SER A 154 -18.92 12.58 -6.79
CA SER A 154 -19.84 13.60 -6.28
C SER A 154 -19.68 13.78 -4.76
N GLU A 155 -20.07 14.96 -4.23
CA GLU A 155 -19.99 15.16 -2.77
C GLU A 155 -20.81 14.11 -1.97
N PRO A 156 -22.06 13.75 -2.36
CA PRO A 156 -22.75 12.62 -1.75
C PRO A 156 -22.00 11.30 -1.88
N GLY A 157 -21.29 11.09 -3.01
CA GLY A 157 -20.46 9.90 -3.25
C GLY A 157 -19.28 9.81 -2.32
N ILE A 158 -18.58 10.93 -2.07
CA ILE A 158 -17.48 11.02 -1.07
C ILE A 158 -18.01 10.65 0.33
N GLN A 159 -19.15 11.23 0.72
CA GLN A 159 -19.76 10.95 2.02
C GLN A 159 -20.21 9.47 2.15
N ALA A 160 -20.68 8.89 1.05
CA ALA A 160 -21.05 7.47 1.03
C ALA A 160 -19.82 6.55 1.14
N LEU A 161 -18.74 6.87 0.42
CA LEU A 161 -17.46 6.16 0.52
C LEU A 161 -16.87 6.28 1.94
N ALA A 162 -16.87 7.49 2.51
CA ALA A 162 -16.39 7.73 3.86
C ALA A 162 -17.12 6.84 4.88
N ARG A 163 -18.47 6.81 4.85
CA ARG A 163 -19.26 5.94 5.74
C ARG A 163 -18.94 4.46 5.56
N LEU A 164 -18.76 4.00 4.33
CA LEU A 164 -18.39 2.60 4.04
C LEU A 164 -17.04 2.27 4.65
N LEU A 165 -16.03 3.13 4.47
CA LEU A 165 -14.68 2.95 5.02
C LEU A 165 -14.70 2.94 6.56
N GLU A 166 -15.50 3.80 7.20
CA GLU A 166 -15.66 3.82 8.65
C GLU A 166 -16.32 2.55 9.20
N VAL A 167 -17.31 1.98 8.49
CA VAL A 167 -17.90 0.69 8.86
C VAL A 167 -16.84 -0.40 8.82
N LEU A 168 -16.09 -0.52 7.72
CA LEU A 168 -15.01 -1.50 7.58
C LEU A 168 -13.88 -1.26 8.58
N GLY A 169 -13.51 0.01 8.84
CA GLY A 169 -12.48 0.37 9.83
C GLY A 169 -12.87 -0.03 11.25
N ARG A 170 -14.14 0.13 11.61
CA ARG A 170 -14.67 -0.30 12.92
C ARG A 170 -14.68 -1.82 13.05
N GLU A 171 -15.11 -2.53 12.00
CA GLU A 171 -15.12 -3.99 11.95
C GLU A 171 -13.68 -4.54 11.99
N ALA A 172 -12.73 -3.93 11.27
CA ALA A 172 -11.32 -4.28 11.33
C ALA A 172 -10.74 -4.12 12.74
N ALA A 173 -11.01 -2.98 13.39
CA ALA A 173 -10.55 -2.70 14.75
C ALA A 173 -11.10 -3.71 15.78
N GLN A 174 -12.34 -4.17 15.63
CA GLN A 174 -12.93 -5.21 16.48
C GLN A 174 -12.20 -6.56 16.37
N LEU A 175 -11.60 -6.84 15.21
CA LEU A 175 -10.80 -8.05 14.97
C LEU A 175 -9.30 -7.86 15.27
N GLY A 176 -8.89 -6.66 15.71
CA GLY A 176 -7.50 -6.34 16.01
C GLY A 176 -6.67 -5.90 14.80
N HIS A 177 -7.32 -5.64 13.66
CA HIS A 177 -6.69 -5.17 12.42
C HIS A 177 -6.88 -3.67 12.24
N ARG A 178 -6.14 -3.09 11.29
CA ARG A 178 -6.27 -1.70 10.87
C ARG A 178 -6.82 -1.63 9.46
N LEU A 179 -7.55 -0.54 9.16
CA LEU A 179 -7.91 -0.19 7.80
C LEU A 179 -7.07 1.02 7.36
N ALA A 180 -6.55 0.95 6.14
CA ALA A 180 -5.91 2.07 5.45
C ALA A 180 -6.48 2.19 4.03
N PHE A 181 -6.89 3.40 3.65
CA PHE A 181 -7.36 3.67 2.28
C PHE A 181 -6.18 4.02 1.39
N HIS A 182 -6.14 3.41 0.21
CA HIS A 182 -5.10 3.55 -0.80
C HIS A 182 -5.62 4.39 -1.98
N PRO A 183 -5.25 5.68 -2.10
CA PRO A 183 -5.47 6.47 -3.31
C PRO A 183 -4.70 5.89 -4.49
N HIS A 184 -5.33 5.78 -5.67
CA HIS A 184 -4.73 5.09 -6.80
C HIS A 184 -4.98 5.84 -8.11
N ALA A 185 -3.95 5.96 -8.95
CA ALA A 185 -4.05 6.56 -10.29
C ALA A 185 -5.06 5.82 -11.17
N GLY A 186 -5.87 6.54 -11.93
CA GLY A 186 -6.93 5.97 -12.76
C GLY A 186 -8.21 5.59 -12.01
N THR A 187 -8.36 6.05 -10.76
CA THR A 187 -9.57 5.90 -9.95
C THR A 187 -10.19 7.26 -9.61
N TYR A 188 -11.32 7.28 -8.90
CA TYR A 188 -11.96 8.53 -8.45
C TYR A 188 -11.24 9.23 -7.30
N ILE A 189 -10.25 8.61 -6.68
CA ILE A 189 -9.40 9.19 -5.62
C ILE A 189 -7.94 9.03 -6.03
N GLU A 190 -7.45 10.02 -6.79
CA GLU A 190 -6.10 10.05 -7.36
C GLU A 190 -5.31 11.29 -6.93
N THR A 191 -5.90 12.49 -7.13
CA THR A 191 -5.21 13.76 -6.87
C THR A 191 -5.16 14.10 -5.39
N PRO A 192 -4.16 14.90 -4.92
CA PRO A 192 -4.12 15.36 -3.53
C PRO A 192 -5.43 15.98 -3.03
N ASP A 193 -6.10 16.80 -3.87
CA ASP A 193 -7.40 17.40 -3.52
C ASP A 193 -8.49 16.35 -3.28
N GLU A 194 -8.57 15.32 -4.14
CA GLU A 194 -9.52 14.21 -3.97
C GLU A 194 -9.23 13.41 -2.71
N VAL A 195 -7.94 13.18 -2.41
CA VAL A 195 -7.47 12.49 -1.21
C VAL A 195 -7.83 13.30 0.04
N ASP A 196 -7.53 14.59 0.07
CA ASP A 196 -7.81 15.47 1.20
C ASP A 196 -9.32 15.57 1.48
N ARG A 197 -10.15 15.67 0.43
CA ARG A 197 -11.61 15.70 0.58
C ARG A 197 -12.16 14.40 1.18
N LEU A 198 -11.68 13.24 0.73
CA LEU A 198 -12.09 11.97 1.32
C LEU A 198 -11.65 11.86 2.79
N PHE A 199 -10.41 12.20 3.08
CA PHE A 199 -9.92 12.11 4.45
C PHE A 199 -10.53 13.15 5.40
N ALA A 200 -10.92 14.33 4.91
CA ALA A 200 -11.69 15.29 5.69
C ALA A 200 -13.09 14.77 6.06
N ALA A 201 -13.64 13.86 5.25
CA ALA A 201 -14.96 13.24 5.49
C ALA A 201 -14.92 11.98 6.37
N THR A 202 -13.74 11.49 6.79
CA THR A 202 -13.58 10.23 7.54
C THR A 202 -13.00 10.45 8.93
N ASP A 203 -13.43 9.62 9.89
CA ASP A 203 -12.84 9.55 11.24
C ASP A 203 -11.39 9.02 11.16
N PRO A 204 -10.37 9.84 11.57
CA PRO A 204 -8.97 9.44 11.53
C PRO A 204 -8.63 8.27 12.46
N THR A 205 -9.45 7.97 13.44
CA THR A 205 -9.24 6.82 14.34
C THR A 205 -9.63 5.49 13.66
N LEU A 206 -10.54 5.53 12.68
CA LEU A 206 -11.05 4.37 11.98
C LEU A 206 -10.36 4.16 10.62
N VAL A 207 -10.13 5.25 9.87
CA VAL A 207 -9.62 5.20 8.50
C VAL A 207 -8.24 5.84 8.42
N GLY A 208 -7.21 5.03 8.23
CA GLY A 208 -5.84 5.48 7.97
C GLY A 208 -5.56 5.70 6.49
N VAL A 209 -4.37 6.21 6.20
CA VAL A 209 -3.81 6.35 4.86
C VAL A 209 -2.88 5.18 4.60
N CYS A 210 -3.11 4.45 3.51
CA CYS A 210 -2.08 3.69 2.83
C CYS A 210 -1.44 4.65 1.81
N LEU A 211 -0.30 5.23 2.16
CA LEU A 211 0.38 6.15 1.26
C LEU A 211 1.22 5.36 0.27
N ASP A 212 0.69 5.18 -0.93
CA ASP A 212 1.50 4.77 -2.08
C ASP A 212 2.19 6.01 -2.64
N VAL A 213 3.50 6.10 -2.46
CA VAL A 213 4.27 7.28 -2.85
C VAL A 213 4.36 7.44 -4.38
N GLY A 214 4.30 6.33 -5.13
CA GLY A 214 4.31 6.35 -6.60
C GLY A 214 2.99 6.84 -7.16
N HIS A 215 1.86 6.30 -6.70
CA HIS A 215 0.55 6.81 -7.13
C HIS A 215 0.32 8.25 -6.70
N HIS A 216 0.84 8.65 -5.54
CA HIS A 216 0.78 10.04 -5.10
C HIS A 216 1.57 10.99 -6.02
N LEU A 217 2.77 10.57 -6.48
CA LEU A 217 3.55 11.29 -7.50
C LEU A 217 2.80 11.38 -8.83
N VAL A 218 2.19 10.28 -9.29
CA VAL A 218 1.38 10.27 -10.53
C VAL A 218 0.22 11.25 -10.40
N GLY A 219 -0.48 11.27 -9.27
CA GLY A 219 -1.58 12.20 -8.98
C GLY A 219 -1.16 13.66 -8.80
N GLY A 220 0.14 13.97 -8.88
CA GLY A 220 0.69 15.33 -8.80
C GLY A 220 1.06 15.77 -7.39
N GLY A 221 1.06 14.88 -6.40
CA GLY A 221 1.43 15.17 -5.03
C GLY A 221 2.93 15.06 -4.74
N ASP A 222 3.33 15.56 -3.57
CA ASP A 222 4.66 15.40 -2.99
C ASP A 222 4.56 14.41 -1.83
N PRO A 223 5.18 13.21 -1.92
CA PRO A 223 5.09 12.19 -0.89
C PRO A 223 5.68 12.62 0.47
N VAL A 224 6.75 13.41 0.48
CA VAL A 224 7.37 13.91 1.70
C VAL A 224 6.43 14.89 2.42
N ALA A 225 5.80 15.79 1.65
CA ALA A 225 4.79 16.70 2.19
C ALA A 225 3.54 15.94 2.68
N ALA A 226 3.11 14.90 1.96
CA ALA A 226 1.97 14.06 2.35
C ALA A 226 2.21 13.33 3.67
N ILE A 227 3.41 12.75 3.89
CA ILE A 227 3.77 12.11 5.17
C ILE A 227 3.64 13.11 6.33
N LYS A 228 4.15 14.32 6.16
CA LYS A 228 4.06 15.38 7.18
C LYS A 228 2.63 15.84 7.43
N THR A 229 1.82 15.94 6.37
CA THR A 229 0.42 16.39 6.45
C THR A 229 -0.47 15.36 7.13
N TYR A 230 -0.36 14.09 6.73
CA TYR A 230 -1.20 13.03 7.29
C TYR A 230 -0.70 12.51 8.64
N GLY A 231 0.60 12.65 8.95
CA GLY A 231 1.17 12.32 10.25
C GLY A 231 0.81 10.90 10.69
N GLU A 232 0.34 10.74 11.92
CA GLU A 232 -0.05 9.44 12.51
C GLU A 232 -1.19 8.73 11.75
N ARG A 233 -1.86 9.42 10.83
CA ARG A 233 -2.86 8.83 9.95
C ARG A 233 -2.24 7.92 8.88
N VAL A 234 -0.94 8.07 8.57
CA VAL A 234 -0.20 7.13 7.71
C VAL A 234 -0.05 5.82 8.46
N ARG A 235 -0.82 4.81 8.08
CA ARG A 235 -0.85 3.50 8.74
C ARG A 235 -0.20 2.39 7.93
N HIS A 236 0.00 2.65 6.65
CA HIS A 236 0.62 1.72 5.71
C HIS A 236 1.33 2.52 4.62
N VAL A 237 2.40 1.98 4.06
CA VAL A 237 3.17 2.66 3.01
C VAL A 237 3.46 1.67 1.89
N HIS A 238 3.10 2.05 0.65
CA HIS A 238 3.64 1.42 -0.54
C HIS A 238 4.79 2.28 -1.06
N LEU A 239 5.98 1.69 -1.07
CA LEU A 239 7.17 2.34 -1.60
C LEU A 239 7.32 1.95 -3.07
N LYS A 240 7.00 2.90 -3.95
CA LYS A 240 6.89 2.71 -5.39
C LYS A 240 7.60 3.87 -6.09
N ASP A 241 8.62 3.60 -6.89
CA ASP A 241 9.33 4.63 -7.64
C ASP A 241 8.77 4.78 -9.06
N VAL A 242 8.93 5.94 -9.64
CA VAL A 242 8.26 6.34 -10.88
C VAL A 242 9.27 6.78 -11.91
N ASP A 243 9.21 6.18 -13.11
CA ASP A 243 10.00 6.64 -14.26
C ASP A 243 9.57 8.04 -14.70
N GLY A 244 10.48 9.00 -14.61
CA GLY A 244 10.19 10.41 -14.88
C GLY A 244 9.86 10.69 -16.34
N ALA A 245 10.39 9.92 -17.29
CA ALA A 245 10.10 10.10 -18.70
C ALA A 245 8.69 9.61 -19.03
N VAL A 246 8.30 8.44 -18.52
CA VAL A 246 6.94 7.89 -18.67
C VAL A 246 5.91 8.79 -17.97
N LEU A 247 6.22 9.29 -16.76
CA LEU A 247 5.36 10.25 -16.06
C LEU A 247 5.15 11.54 -16.86
N SER A 248 6.21 12.06 -17.48
CA SER A 248 6.12 13.24 -18.35
C SER A 248 5.20 12.97 -19.54
N GLN A 249 5.31 11.82 -20.19
CA GLN A 249 4.47 11.39 -21.31
C GLN A 249 2.99 11.17 -20.90
N MET A 250 2.74 10.74 -19.66
CA MET A 250 1.38 10.72 -19.13
C MET A 250 0.80 12.13 -18.97
N ARG A 251 1.59 13.04 -18.41
CA ARG A 251 1.17 14.43 -18.14
C ARG A 251 0.91 15.24 -19.42
N ASP A 252 1.69 15.06 -20.46
CA ASP A 252 1.51 15.72 -21.74
C ASP A 252 0.49 15.02 -22.65
N GLY A 253 0.06 13.80 -22.30
CA GLY A 253 -0.94 13.02 -23.03
C GLY A 253 -0.39 12.17 -24.16
N THR A 254 0.93 12.06 -24.32
CA THR A 254 1.59 11.15 -25.26
C THR A 254 1.26 9.69 -24.92
N ILE A 255 1.21 9.36 -23.64
CA ILE A 255 0.67 8.10 -23.12
C ILE A 255 -0.81 8.30 -22.74
N ALA A 256 -1.67 7.46 -23.35
CA ALA A 256 -3.11 7.69 -23.34
C ALA A 256 -3.83 7.35 -22.03
N GLY A 257 -3.16 6.75 -21.05
CA GLY A 257 -3.75 6.41 -19.76
C GLY A 257 -2.95 5.42 -18.94
N PHE A 258 -3.51 4.99 -17.82
CA PHE A 258 -2.79 4.21 -16.80
C PHE A 258 -2.27 2.85 -17.32
N LEU A 259 -3.10 2.09 -18.04
CA LEU A 259 -2.70 0.77 -18.54
C LEU A 259 -1.55 0.86 -19.59
N ASP A 260 -1.55 1.91 -20.42
CA ASP A 260 -0.46 2.14 -21.37
C ASP A 260 0.81 2.60 -20.64
N ALA A 261 0.69 3.34 -19.55
CA ALA A 261 1.81 3.70 -18.69
C ALA A 261 2.41 2.46 -17.99
N LEU A 262 1.57 1.53 -17.53
CA LEU A 262 2.04 0.23 -17.00
C LEU A 262 2.81 -0.55 -18.04
N ARG A 263 2.33 -0.63 -19.30
CA ARG A 263 3.04 -1.27 -20.40
C ARG A 263 4.37 -0.58 -20.73
N ALA A 264 4.43 0.73 -20.53
CA ALA A 264 5.67 1.53 -20.65
C ALA A 264 6.56 1.44 -19.40
N ARG A 265 6.19 0.68 -18.38
CA ARG A 265 6.94 0.49 -17.12
C ARG A 265 7.09 1.79 -16.32
N ILE A 266 5.96 2.48 -16.10
CA ILE A 266 5.89 3.71 -15.28
C ILE A 266 6.51 3.50 -13.88
N PHE A 267 6.34 2.32 -13.29
CA PHE A 267 6.93 2.01 -11.99
C PHE A 267 8.25 1.26 -12.15
N SER A 268 9.29 1.84 -11.57
CA SER A 268 10.68 1.39 -11.69
C SER A 268 11.21 0.85 -10.37
N GLU A 269 12.40 0.24 -10.43
CA GLU A 269 13.14 -0.16 -9.23
C GLU A 269 13.38 1.05 -8.32
N ILE A 270 13.24 0.87 -7.02
CA ILE A 270 13.46 1.93 -6.03
C ILE A 270 14.85 2.56 -6.24
N GLY A 271 14.87 3.89 -6.36
CA GLY A 271 16.07 4.68 -6.62
C GLY A 271 16.46 4.82 -8.09
N SER A 272 15.66 4.24 -9.02
CA SER A 272 15.89 4.38 -10.46
C SER A 272 14.97 5.44 -11.10
N GLY A 273 13.96 5.91 -10.38
CA GLY A 273 12.98 6.88 -10.84
C GLY A 273 13.19 8.29 -10.26
N VAL A 274 12.09 9.00 -10.08
CA VAL A 274 12.07 10.41 -9.60
C VAL A 274 11.71 10.54 -8.11
N LEU A 275 11.48 9.43 -7.41
CA LEU A 275 11.15 9.46 -5.98
C LEU A 275 12.35 9.92 -5.15
N ASP A 276 12.14 10.88 -4.26
CA ASP A 276 13.09 11.18 -3.19
C ASP A 276 13.01 10.10 -2.09
N VAL A 277 13.63 8.94 -2.35
CA VAL A 277 13.63 7.78 -1.44
C VAL A 277 14.17 8.16 -0.06
N VAL A 278 15.25 8.94 0.00
CA VAL A 278 15.86 9.34 1.26
C VAL A 278 14.95 10.29 2.02
N GLY A 279 14.35 11.26 1.35
CA GLY A 279 13.40 12.20 1.95
C GLY A 279 12.13 11.50 2.49
N VAL A 280 11.60 10.52 1.76
CA VAL A 280 10.45 9.69 2.21
C VAL A 280 10.81 8.90 3.47
N LEU A 281 11.92 8.16 3.46
CA LEU A 281 12.34 7.37 4.62
C LEU A 281 12.70 8.26 5.82
N ALA A 282 13.31 9.43 5.58
CA ALA A 282 13.58 10.41 6.63
C ALA A 282 12.30 10.95 7.27
N ALA A 283 11.30 11.32 6.45
CA ALA A 283 10.02 11.81 6.94
C ALA A 283 9.26 10.75 7.76
N LEU A 284 9.29 9.47 7.33
CA LEU A 284 8.73 8.36 8.11
C LEU A 284 9.47 8.15 9.43
N ALA A 285 10.80 8.28 9.42
CA ALA A 285 11.61 8.18 10.62
C ALA A 285 11.40 9.35 11.59
N ASP A 286 11.15 10.58 11.09
CA ASP A 286 10.83 11.75 11.91
C ASP A 286 9.42 11.66 12.53
N LEU A 287 8.52 10.95 11.87
CA LEU A 287 7.18 10.61 12.37
C LEU A 287 7.20 9.47 13.43
N ASP A 288 8.33 8.82 13.69
CA ASP A 288 8.42 7.56 14.44
C ASP A 288 7.47 6.47 13.87
N TYR A 289 7.37 6.42 12.55
CA TYR A 289 6.49 5.49 11.86
C TYR A 289 6.83 4.04 12.24
N ARG A 290 5.79 3.29 12.58
CA ARG A 290 5.90 1.88 12.97
C ARG A 290 4.88 1.07 12.18
N GLY A 291 5.37 0.19 11.32
CA GLY A 291 4.49 -0.61 10.47
C GLY A 291 5.21 -1.14 9.24
N TRP A 292 4.45 -1.37 8.20
CA TRP A 292 4.96 -1.90 6.96
C TRP A 292 5.32 -0.81 5.97
N ILE A 293 6.48 -0.96 5.34
CA ILE A 293 6.82 -0.32 4.07
C ILE A 293 6.88 -1.44 3.04
N VAL A 294 5.87 -1.54 2.21
CA VAL A 294 5.77 -2.58 1.18
C VAL A 294 6.30 -2.02 -0.13
N VAL A 295 7.37 -2.59 -0.64
CA VAL A 295 7.86 -2.28 -1.99
C VAL A 295 6.84 -2.75 -2.99
N GLU A 296 6.44 -1.86 -3.91
CA GLU A 296 5.50 -2.21 -4.95
C GLU A 296 6.00 -1.73 -6.31
N GLN A 297 6.09 -2.65 -7.25
CA GLN A 297 6.49 -2.40 -8.63
C GLN A 297 5.65 -3.32 -9.52
N ASP A 298 4.72 -2.74 -10.25
CA ASP A 298 3.71 -3.52 -10.99
C ASP A 298 4.32 -4.21 -12.21
N THR A 299 5.36 -3.64 -12.79
CA THR A 299 5.99 -4.16 -14.02
C THR A 299 7.49 -3.93 -13.99
N THR A 300 8.24 -4.77 -14.72
CA THR A 300 9.70 -4.65 -14.86
C THR A 300 10.18 -5.09 -16.25
N TRP A 301 11.35 -4.59 -16.66
CA TRP A 301 12.09 -5.07 -17.83
C TRP A 301 13.07 -6.21 -17.48
N ARG A 302 13.26 -6.51 -16.21
CA ARG A 302 14.20 -7.50 -15.67
C ARG A 302 13.47 -8.74 -15.18
N ALA A 303 14.22 -9.73 -14.69
CA ALA A 303 13.64 -10.77 -13.87
C ALA A 303 13.09 -10.14 -12.56
N PRO A 304 11.89 -10.51 -12.09
CA PRO A 304 11.30 -9.94 -10.88
C PRO A 304 12.21 -9.97 -9.65
N SER A 305 12.91 -11.07 -9.41
CA SER A 305 13.86 -11.21 -8.29
C SER A 305 15.07 -10.29 -8.42
N GLU A 306 15.50 -9.93 -9.63
CA GLU A 306 16.57 -8.95 -9.86
C GLU A 306 16.10 -7.54 -9.48
N SER A 307 14.92 -7.12 -9.94
CA SER A 307 14.31 -5.83 -9.57
C SER A 307 14.08 -5.73 -8.06
N ALA A 308 13.57 -6.79 -7.44
CA ALA A 308 13.38 -6.86 -6.00
C ALA A 308 14.71 -6.73 -5.23
N ALA A 309 15.79 -7.37 -5.71
CA ALA A 309 17.11 -7.27 -5.10
C ALA A 309 17.70 -5.85 -5.19
N ILE A 310 17.53 -5.18 -6.33
CA ILE A 310 17.95 -3.78 -6.52
C ILE A 310 17.22 -2.88 -5.54
N SER A 311 15.88 -2.98 -5.48
CA SER A 311 15.05 -2.16 -4.59
C SER A 311 15.44 -2.34 -3.11
N MET A 312 15.60 -3.59 -2.63
CA MET A 312 16.04 -3.86 -1.27
C MET A 312 17.43 -3.28 -0.98
N SER A 313 18.34 -3.36 -1.93
CA SER A 313 19.73 -2.84 -1.76
C SER A 313 19.71 -1.32 -1.58
N VAL A 314 18.93 -0.59 -2.36
CA VAL A 314 18.78 0.87 -2.26
C VAL A 314 18.12 1.27 -0.94
N ILE A 315 17.05 0.59 -0.54
CA ILE A 315 16.37 0.86 0.73
C ILE A 315 17.32 0.69 1.92
N ARG A 316 18.04 -0.42 1.98
CA ARG A 316 19.03 -0.67 3.05
C ARG A 316 20.17 0.33 3.05
N PHE A 317 20.63 0.77 1.89
CA PHE A 317 21.61 1.84 1.79
C PHE A 317 21.05 3.15 2.37
N ALA A 318 19.86 3.58 1.94
CA ALA A 318 19.24 4.81 2.42
C ALA A 318 18.98 4.78 3.95
N ILE A 319 18.50 3.67 4.51
CA ILE A 319 18.28 3.50 5.95
C ILE A 319 19.61 3.61 6.73
N ARG A 320 20.71 3.03 6.24
CA ARG A 320 22.05 3.16 6.88
C ARG A 320 22.55 4.60 6.86
N GLU A 321 22.37 5.32 5.75
CA GLU A 321 22.75 6.74 5.66
C GLU A 321 21.97 7.59 6.65
N LEU A 322 20.67 7.35 6.83
CA LEU A 322 19.84 8.04 7.83
C LEU A 322 20.34 7.78 9.25
N ALA A 323 20.64 6.53 9.59
CA ALA A 323 21.17 6.16 10.91
C ALA A 323 22.53 6.84 11.18
N GLY A 324 23.44 6.86 10.19
CA GLY A 324 24.73 7.52 10.27
C GLY A 324 24.63 9.04 10.39
N GLY A 325 23.69 9.68 9.70
CA GLY A 325 23.42 11.11 9.77
C GLY A 325 22.91 11.54 11.16
N ARG A 326 21.95 10.82 11.72
CA ARG A 326 21.40 11.07 13.06
C ARG A 326 22.43 10.87 14.17
N ALA A 327 23.30 9.87 14.07
CA ALA A 327 24.40 9.65 15.03
C ALA A 327 25.44 10.77 15.02
N ARG A 328 25.67 11.45 13.89
CA ARG A 328 26.57 12.61 13.78
C ARG A 328 25.95 13.90 14.30
N GLY A 329 24.63 14.07 14.15
CA GLY A 329 23.88 15.26 14.63
C GLY A 329 23.59 15.25 16.14
N ALA A 330 23.72 14.09 16.81
CA ALA A 330 23.51 13.92 18.26
C ALA A 330 24.79 14.12 19.09
N ARG A 331 25.94 14.42 18.46
CA ARG A 331 27.23 14.77 19.12
C ARG A 331 27.50 16.26 19.03
#